data_641c6309d3016d619b3ddc6ca5584d7f
#
_entry.id   641c6309d3016d619b3ddc6ca5584d7f
#
_cell.length_a   1.000
_cell.length_b   1.000
_cell.length_c   1.000
_cell.angle_alpha   90.00
_cell.angle_beta   90.00
_cell.angle_gamma   90.00
#
_symmetry.space_group_name_H-M   'P 1'
#
loop_
_entity.id
_entity.type
_entity.pdbx_description
1 polymer ?
#
loop_
_entity_poly.entity_id
_entity_poly.type
_entity_poly.pdbx_seq_one_letter_code
_entity_poly.pdbx_strand_id
1 'polypeptide(L)'
;MTGRLLLAGSLAAFIAGSAAAQDVTYEVDGESFEGYFAAAEESRGLVLIVHDWDGLDDYERRRADMVAELGFDAFAVDVYGAGNRPETMEARIAATRTVLGDAERMQALMLGGLEEARRHSAAADVVVMGYCFGGTVTLAMARTGEIEDSVGYASFHGNFPDGPAWPSDTAPLLIMHGGVDQNPSMSDLAEFVEEAEEAGLTYDVEIYAGANHAFTVFGGGRYQERADTRSWATFGRFLEARFGS
;
A
#
# COMPACT_ATOMS: atom_id res chain seq x y z
N MET A 1 27.79 -41.17 51.07
CA MET A 1 26.72 -41.36 50.08
C MET A 1 26.16 -39.98 49.72
N THR A 2 26.65 -39.42 48.66
CA THR A 2 26.31 -38.06 48.19
C THR A 2 25.50 -38.21 46.87
N GLY A 3 24.18 -38.06 46.99
CA GLY A 3 23.30 -38.09 45.80
C GLY A 3 23.39 -36.80 45.03
N ARG A 4 23.76 -36.88 43.75
CA ARG A 4 23.70 -35.78 42.79
C ARG A 4 22.32 -35.75 42.16
N LEU A 5 21.58 -34.69 42.44
CA LEU A 5 20.31 -34.39 41.73
C LEU A 5 20.66 -33.80 40.35
N LEU A 6 20.30 -34.50 39.29
CA LEU A 6 20.36 -34.00 37.92
C LEU A 6 19.06 -33.23 37.63
N LEU A 7 19.13 -31.89 37.51
CA LEU A 7 18.04 -31.12 36.96
C LEU A 7 18.07 -31.27 35.41
N ALA A 8 17.07 -31.91 34.87
CA ALA A 8 16.79 -31.93 33.45
C ALA A 8 16.06 -30.60 33.08
N GLY A 9 16.76 -29.67 32.50
CA GLY A 9 16.16 -28.48 31.92
C GLY A 9 15.51 -28.84 30.58
N SER A 10 14.19 -28.78 30.50
CA SER A 10 13.47 -28.87 29.24
C SER A 10 13.67 -27.60 28.46
N LEU A 11 14.43 -27.66 27.36
CA LEU A 11 14.53 -26.61 26.37
C LEU A 11 13.23 -26.65 25.54
N ALA A 12 12.30 -25.75 25.80
CA ALA A 12 11.16 -25.53 24.91
C ALA A 12 11.70 -24.84 23.65
N ALA A 13 11.78 -25.61 22.57
CA ALA A 13 12.01 -25.02 21.25
C ALA A 13 10.77 -24.21 20.87
N PHE A 14 10.88 -22.90 20.89
CA PHE A 14 9.92 -22.03 20.19
C PHE A 14 10.13 -22.29 18.71
N ILE A 15 9.21 -23.04 18.11
CA ILE A 15 9.06 -23.05 16.66
C ILE A 15 8.39 -21.72 16.34
N ALA A 16 9.18 -20.71 15.95
CA ALA A 16 8.66 -19.55 15.24
C ALA A 16 8.07 -20.10 13.95
N GLY A 17 6.77 -20.26 13.91
CA GLY A 17 6.05 -20.54 12.68
C GLY A 17 6.25 -19.32 11.78
N SER A 18 6.89 -19.49 10.63
CA SER A 18 6.84 -18.54 9.55
C SER A 18 5.36 -18.25 9.32
N ALA A 19 4.92 -17.02 9.60
CA ALA A 19 3.56 -16.63 9.30
C ALA A 19 3.45 -16.62 7.77
N ALA A 20 2.79 -17.63 7.23
CA ALA A 20 2.59 -17.77 5.79
C ALA A 20 1.63 -16.68 5.32
N ALA A 21 1.81 -16.25 4.08
CA ALA A 21 0.86 -15.38 3.41
C ALA A 21 -0.55 -16.00 3.43
N GLN A 22 -1.58 -15.17 3.72
CA GLN A 22 -2.94 -15.67 3.91
C GLN A 22 -4.00 -14.65 3.48
N ASP A 23 -5.11 -15.17 2.94
CA ASP A 23 -6.34 -14.39 2.81
C ASP A 23 -6.94 -14.12 4.19
N VAL A 24 -7.41 -12.90 4.39
CA VAL A 24 -7.98 -12.41 5.65
C VAL A 24 -9.37 -11.87 5.38
N THR A 25 -10.37 -12.30 6.16
CA THR A 25 -11.71 -11.71 6.13
C THR A 25 -11.89 -10.82 7.34
N TYR A 26 -12.37 -9.60 7.14
CA TYR A 26 -12.61 -8.62 8.19
C TYR A 26 -13.90 -7.85 7.95
N GLU A 27 -14.33 -7.08 8.93
CA GLU A 27 -15.55 -6.29 8.84
C GLU A 27 -15.27 -4.81 9.08
N VAL A 28 -15.94 -3.95 8.31
CA VAL A 28 -15.98 -2.50 8.53
C VAL A 28 -17.44 -2.08 8.50
N ASP A 29 -17.94 -1.49 9.57
CA ASP A 29 -19.34 -1.05 9.74
C ASP A 29 -20.38 -2.14 9.46
N GLY A 30 -20.03 -3.41 9.75
CA GLY A 30 -20.90 -4.57 9.54
C GLY A 30 -20.95 -5.09 8.10
N GLU A 31 -20.12 -4.57 7.22
CA GLU A 31 -19.89 -5.11 5.87
C GLU A 31 -18.60 -5.93 5.84
N SER A 32 -18.60 -7.03 5.06
CA SER A 32 -17.46 -7.95 4.97
C SER A 32 -16.50 -7.52 3.85
N PHE A 33 -15.20 -7.63 4.14
CA PHE A 33 -14.08 -7.33 3.23
C PHE A 33 -13.09 -8.49 3.21
N GLU A 34 -12.33 -8.59 2.13
CA GLU A 34 -11.25 -9.56 1.97
C GLU A 34 -9.93 -8.82 1.86
N GLY A 35 -8.97 -9.12 2.74
CA GLY A 35 -7.61 -8.65 2.65
C GLY A 35 -6.65 -9.79 2.36
N TYR A 36 -5.39 -9.45 2.12
CA TYR A 36 -4.32 -10.42 1.99
C TYR A 36 -3.12 -9.97 2.81
N PHE A 37 -2.69 -10.79 3.77
CA PHE A 37 -1.53 -10.53 4.60
C PHE A 37 -0.35 -11.38 4.15
N ALA A 38 0.80 -10.75 3.95
CA ALA A 38 2.07 -11.40 3.69
C ALA A 38 3.08 -10.99 4.77
N ALA A 39 3.57 -11.96 5.54
CA ALA A 39 4.51 -11.72 6.63
C ALA A 39 5.94 -11.81 6.14
N ALA A 40 6.77 -10.84 6.55
CA ALA A 40 8.22 -10.96 6.44
C ALA A 40 8.78 -11.92 7.50
N GLU A 41 9.92 -12.54 7.23
CA GLU A 41 10.61 -13.41 8.21
C GLU A 41 11.03 -12.64 9.47
N GLU A 42 11.58 -11.45 9.28
CA GLU A 42 11.88 -10.48 10.33
C GLU A 42 11.34 -9.12 9.88
N SER A 43 10.12 -8.80 10.30
CA SER A 43 9.45 -7.58 9.86
C SER A 43 10.09 -6.33 10.45
N ARG A 44 10.35 -5.35 9.58
CA ARG A 44 10.90 -4.04 9.93
C ARG A 44 9.86 -2.92 9.89
N GLY A 45 8.64 -3.22 9.46
CA GLY A 45 7.54 -2.26 9.32
C GLY A 45 6.35 -2.87 8.60
N LEU A 46 5.25 -2.14 8.53
CA LEU A 46 4.02 -2.55 7.85
C LEU A 46 3.82 -1.72 6.57
N VAL A 47 3.47 -2.37 5.48
CA VAL A 47 3.05 -1.72 4.23
C VAL A 47 1.58 -2.04 3.97
N LEU A 48 0.75 -1.02 3.91
CA LEU A 48 -0.65 -1.12 3.50
C LEU A 48 -0.74 -0.88 1.99
N ILE A 49 -1.26 -1.85 1.23
CA ILE A 49 -1.33 -1.82 -0.23
C ILE A 49 -2.79 -1.62 -0.65
N VAL A 50 -3.08 -0.55 -1.39
CA VAL A 50 -4.40 -0.31 -1.95
C VAL A 50 -4.44 -0.81 -3.39
N HIS A 51 -5.44 -1.65 -3.68
CA HIS A 51 -5.61 -2.29 -4.98
C HIS A 51 -5.93 -1.30 -6.09
N ASP A 52 -5.76 -1.74 -7.32
CA ASP A 52 -6.12 -0.95 -8.49
C ASP A 52 -7.66 -1.02 -8.79
N TRP A 53 -8.12 -0.59 -9.93
CA TRP A 53 -9.56 -0.38 -10.20
C TRP A 53 -10.38 -1.66 -10.38
N ASP A 54 -9.76 -2.83 -10.52
CA ASP A 54 -10.44 -4.13 -10.65
C ASP A 54 -10.61 -4.88 -9.32
N GLY A 55 -10.14 -4.28 -8.22
CA GLY A 55 -10.27 -4.83 -6.88
C GLY A 55 -9.06 -5.68 -6.48
N LEU A 56 -9.03 -6.16 -5.24
CA LEU A 56 -7.94 -6.98 -4.75
C LEU A 56 -7.91 -8.33 -5.46
N ASP A 57 -6.91 -8.56 -6.29
CA ASP A 57 -6.72 -9.79 -7.05
C ASP A 57 -5.31 -10.40 -6.88
N ASP A 58 -4.89 -11.27 -7.79
CA ASP A 58 -3.57 -11.92 -7.75
C ASP A 58 -2.41 -10.92 -7.94
N TYR A 59 -2.66 -9.74 -8.51
CA TYR A 59 -1.65 -8.71 -8.68
C TYR A 59 -1.24 -8.12 -7.32
N GLU A 60 -2.19 -7.69 -6.50
CA GLU A 60 -1.92 -7.14 -5.18
C GLU A 60 -1.38 -8.19 -4.22
N ARG A 61 -1.88 -9.43 -4.28
CA ARG A 61 -1.32 -10.55 -3.51
C ARG A 61 0.17 -10.74 -3.82
N ARG A 62 0.52 -10.78 -5.10
CA ARG A 62 1.91 -10.90 -5.53
C ARG A 62 2.75 -9.70 -5.09
N ARG A 63 2.21 -8.47 -5.14
CA ARG A 63 2.91 -7.28 -4.65
C ARG A 63 3.12 -7.33 -3.14
N ALA A 64 2.17 -7.84 -2.38
CA ALA A 64 2.32 -8.06 -0.95
C ALA A 64 3.43 -9.09 -0.65
N ASP A 65 3.46 -10.22 -1.36
CA ASP A 65 4.54 -11.19 -1.24
C ASP A 65 5.92 -10.57 -1.54
N MET A 66 6.00 -9.75 -2.59
CA MET A 66 7.24 -9.04 -2.96
C MET A 66 7.66 -8.01 -1.89
N VAL A 67 6.72 -7.39 -1.17
CA VAL A 67 7.03 -6.51 -0.02
C VAL A 67 7.56 -7.34 1.15
N ALA A 68 6.97 -8.50 1.41
CA ALA A 68 7.45 -9.42 2.44
C ALA A 68 8.88 -9.91 2.15
N GLU A 69 9.22 -10.17 0.88
CA GLU A 69 10.59 -10.48 0.43
C GLU A 69 11.58 -9.33 0.67
N LEU A 70 11.11 -8.07 0.70
CA LEU A 70 11.93 -6.92 1.08
C LEU A 70 12.13 -6.78 2.60
N GLY A 71 11.47 -7.61 3.42
CA GLY A 71 11.58 -7.60 4.87
C GLY A 71 10.57 -6.68 5.58
N PHE A 72 9.41 -6.46 4.99
CA PHE A 72 8.32 -5.70 5.59
C PHE A 72 7.03 -6.50 5.55
N ASP A 73 6.25 -6.50 6.63
CA ASP A 73 4.91 -7.05 6.58
C ASP A 73 4.07 -6.27 5.58
N ALA A 74 3.20 -6.95 4.86
CA ALA A 74 2.32 -6.31 3.88
C ALA A 74 0.87 -6.74 4.08
N PHE A 75 -0.05 -5.78 3.95
CA PHE A 75 -1.47 -6.05 3.92
C PHE A 75 -2.10 -5.38 2.70
N ALA A 76 -2.60 -6.17 1.76
CA ALA A 76 -3.42 -5.66 0.67
C ALA A 76 -4.85 -5.50 1.19
N VAL A 77 -5.33 -4.24 1.21
CA VAL A 77 -6.65 -3.87 1.71
C VAL A 77 -7.69 -3.92 0.60
N ASP A 78 -8.85 -4.48 0.88
CA ASP A 78 -10.02 -4.42 0.01
C ASP A 78 -10.85 -3.18 0.37
N VAL A 79 -11.15 -2.33 -0.61
CA VAL A 79 -12.02 -1.17 -0.43
C VAL A 79 -13.31 -1.26 -1.26
N TYR A 80 -13.57 -2.43 -1.87
CA TYR A 80 -14.79 -2.68 -2.65
C TYR A 80 -15.77 -3.63 -1.96
N GLY A 81 -15.33 -4.43 -1.01
CA GLY A 81 -16.11 -5.46 -0.33
C GLY A 81 -15.85 -6.88 -0.83
N ALA A 82 -16.05 -7.85 0.05
CA ALA A 82 -15.75 -9.25 -0.18
C ALA A 82 -16.36 -9.77 -1.49
N GLY A 83 -15.52 -10.37 -2.32
CA GLY A 83 -15.91 -10.92 -3.63
C GLY A 83 -16.25 -9.89 -4.71
N ASN A 84 -16.16 -8.60 -4.44
CA ASN A 84 -16.43 -7.56 -5.43
C ASN A 84 -15.19 -7.27 -6.29
N ARG A 85 -15.13 -7.92 -7.44
CA ARG A 85 -14.06 -7.79 -8.44
C ARG A 85 -14.69 -7.39 -9.78
N PRO A 86 -14.82 -6.06 -10.06
CA PRO A 86 -15.52 -5.59 -11.26
C PRO A 86 -14.78 -5.98 -12.54
N GLU A 87 -15.46 -6.71 -13.42
CA GLU A 87 -14.86 -7.25 -14.66
C GLU A 87 -15.01 -6.31 -15.86
N THR A 88 -16.08 -5.50 -15.90
CA THR A 88 -16.32 -4.58 -17.03
C THR A 88 -15.78 -3.19 -16.72
N MET A 89 -15.45 -2.44 -17.76
CA MET A 89 -15.00 -1.04 -17.63
C MET A 89 -16.03 -0.17 -16.91
N GLU A 90 -17.32 -0.32 -17.21
CA GLU A 90 -18.38 0.41 -16.55
C GLU A 90 -18.46 0.08 -15.06
N ALA A 91 -18.33 -1.19 -14.69
CA ALA A 91 -18.36 -1.62 -13.30
C ALA A 91 -17.13 -1.11 -12.53
N ARG A 92 -15.94 -1.14 -13.12
CA ARG A 92 -14.71 -0.58 -12.55
C ARG A 92 -14.83 0.93 -12.30
N ILE A 93 -15.31 1.68 -13.30
CA ILE A 93 -15.55 3.12 -13.15
C ILE A 93 -16.60 3.40 -12.06
N ALA A 94 -17.66 2.61 -11.98
CA ALA A 94 -18.68 2.77 -10.96
C ALA A 94 -18.11 2.50 -9.55
N ALA A 95 -17.32 1.43 -9.38
CA ALA A 95 -16.68 1.08 -8.10
C ALA A 95 -15.71 2.18 -7.64
N THR A 96 -14.81 2.65 -8.51
CA THR A 96 -13.87 3.72 -8.17
C THR A 96 -14.59 5.01 -7.79
N ARG A 97 -15.65 5.38 -8.54
CA ARG A 97 -16.45 6.58 -8.22
C ARG A 97 -17.19 6.46 -6.89
N THR A 98 -17.66 5.27 -6.54
CA THR A 98 -18.34 5.04 -5.26
C THR A 98 -17.39 5.32 -4.10
N VAL A 99 -16.16 4.80 -4.14
CA VAL A 99 -15.17 5.00 -3.07
C VAL A 99 -14.68 6.45 -3.05
N LEU A 100 -14.23 7.00 -4.18
CA LEU A 100 -13.69 8.36 -4.24
C LEU A 100 -14.77 9.45 -4.05
N GLY A 101 -16.02 9.13 -4.28
CA GLY A 101 -17.16 10.05 -4.10
C GLY A 101 -17.65 10.16 -2.65
N ASP A 102 -17.18 9.31 -1.75
CA ASP A 102 -17.53 9.30 -0.33
C ASP A 102 -16.25 9.24 0.51
N ALA A 103 -15.72 10.42 0.84
CA ALA A 103 -14.44 10.54 1.55
C ALA A 103 -14.51 9.93 2.97
N GLU A 104 -15.63 10.06 3.68
CA GLU A 104 -15.80 9.50 5.02
C GLU A 104 -15.78 7.96 4.95
N ARG A 105 -16.50 7.40 3.97
CA ARG A 105 -16.52 5.95 3.76
C ARG A 105 -15.15 5.43 3.33
N MET A 106 -14.47 6.11 2.42
CA MET A 106 -13.11 5.75 2.01
C MET A 106 -12.15 5.71 3.21
N GLN A 107 -12.19 6.71 4.06
CA GLN A 107 -11.40 6.75 5.29
C GLN A 107 -11.74 5.58 6.22
N ALA A 108 -13.02 5.31 6.46
CA ALA A 108 -13.45 4.19 7.30
C ALA A 108 -12.94 2.85 6.77
N LEU A 109 -12.98 2.62 5.45
CA LEU A 109 -12.46 1.41 4.81
C LEU A 109 -10.95 1.27 4.98
N MET A 110 -10.20 2.34 4.75
CA MET A 110 -8.75 2.35 4.89
C MET A 110 -8.31 2.14 6.35
N LEU A 111 -8.95 2.81 7.30
CA LEU A 111 -8.64 2.66 8.73
C LEU A 111 -9.04 1.28 9.25
N GLY A 112 -10.19 0.73 8.81
CA GLY A 112 -10.61 -0.63 9.16
C GLY A 112 -9.65 -1.69 8.61
N GLY A 113 -9.18 -1.52 7.37
CA GLY A 113 -8.14 -2.38 6.79
C GLY A 113 -6.80 -2.28 7.53
N LEU A 114 -6.40 -1.08 7.95
CA LEU A 114 -5.20 -0.87 8.75
C LEU A 114 -5.34 -1.50 10.16
N GLU A 115 -6.51 -1.37 10.80
CA GLU A 115 -6.78 -2.03 12.09
C GLU A 115 -6.66 -3.54 11.95
N GLU A 116 -7.20 -4.13 10.88
CA GLU A 116 -7.04 -5.56 10.63
C GLU A 116 -5.58 -5.93 10.37
N ALA A 117 -4.85 -5.17 9.55
CA ALA A 117 -3.43 -5.39 9.30
C ALA A 117 -2.59 -5.44 10.59
N ARG A 118 -2.90 -4.57 11.56
CA ARG A 118 -2.25 -4.50 12.87
C ARG A 118 -2.55 -5.69 13.78
N ARG A 119 -3.57 -6.48 13.50
CA ARG A 119 -3.82 -7.76 14.22
C ARG A 119 -2.85 -8.85 13.78
N HIS A 120 -2.25 -8.70 12.61
CA HIS A 120 -1.32 -9.65 12.02
C HIS A 120 0.15 -9.20 12.10
N SER A 121 0.41 -7.89 12.20
CA SER A 121 1.75 -7.32 12.29
C SER A 121 1.97 -6.65 13.65
N ALA A 122 3.17 -6.82 14.20
CA ALA A 122 3.59 -6.10 15.41
C ALA A 122 4.20 -4.72 15.13
N ALA A 123 4.33 -4.33 13.85
CA ALA A 123 4.88 -3.04 13.45
C ALA A 123 3.92 -1.91 13.82
N ALA A 124 4.44 -0.86 14.46
CA ALA A 124 3.67 0.34 14.76
C ALA A 124 3.58 1.26 13.54
N ASP A 125 4.74 1.52 12.91
CA ASP A 125 4.84 2.41 11.77
C ASP A 125 4.31 1.75 10.49
N VAL A 126 3.65 2.56 9.64
CA VAL A 126 3.09 2.09 8.37
C VAL A 126 3.49 2.99 7.20
N VAL A 127 3.81 2.38 6.07
CA VAL A 127 3.82 3.05 4.76
C VAL A 127 2.56 2.63 4.01
N VAL A 128 1.83 3.60 3.47
CA VAL A 128 0.67 3.35 2.61
C VAL A 128 1.10 3.47 1.16
N MET A 129 0.75 2.49 0.35
CA MET A 129 1.02 2.53 -1.08
C MET A 129 -0.18 2.05 -1.89
N GLY A 130 -0.23 2.41 -3.17
CA GLY A 130 -1.26 1.92 -4.06
C GLY A 130 -0.95 2.12 -5.53
N TYR A 131 -1.72 1.41 -6.36
CA TYR A 131 -1.58 1.38 -7.81
C TYR A 131 -2.82 2.00 -8.47
N CYS A 132 -2.64 2.86 -9.48
CA CYS A 132 -3.75 3.44 -10.24
C CYS A 132 -4.78 4.12 -9.32
N PHE A 133 -6.00 3.59 -9.25
CA PHE A 133 -7.02 4.00 -8.29
C PHE A 133 -6.50 3.97 -6.83
N GLY A 134 -5.82 2.89 -6.44
CA GLY A 134 -5.21 2.79 -5.11
C GLY A 134 -4.15 3.84 -4.84
N GLY A 135 -3.39 4.26 -5.85
CA GLY A 135 -2.46 5.38 -5.74
C GLY A 135 -3.17 6.71 -5.47
N THR A 136 -4.35 6.90 -6.07
CA THR A 136 -5.23 8.05 -5.79
C THR A 136 -5.75 8.01 -4.35
N VAL A 137 -6.24 6.84 -3.89
CA VAL A 137 -6.70 6.65 -2.49
C VAL A 137 -5.57 6.90 -1.50
N THR A 138 -4.36 6.42 -1.79
CA THR A 138 -3.16 6.66 -0.98
C THR A 138 -2.90 8.16 -0.77
N LEU A 139 -2.93 8.95 -1.84
CA LEU A 139 -2.74 10.41 -1.75
C LEU A 139 -3.92 11.11 -1.07
N ALA A 140 -5.16 10.65 -1.30
CA ALA A 140 -6.32 11.16 -0.58
C ALA A 140 -6.20 10.91 0.92
N MET A 141 -5.75 9.74 1.35
CA MET A 141 -5.50 9.44 2.76
C MET A 141 -4.38 10.28 3.36
N ALA A 142 -3.30 10.54 2.61
CA ALA A 142 -2.23 11.44 3.06
C ALA A 142 -2.74 12.86 3.37
N ARG A 143 -3.73 13.35 2.60
CA ARG A 143 -4.38 14.66 2.83
C ARG A 143 -5.24 14.70 4.08
N THR A 144 -5.71 13.56 4.59
CA THR A 144 -6.55 13.54 5.80
C THR A 144 -5.75 13.69 7.09
N GLY A 145 -4.51 13.16 7.11
CA GLY A 145 -3.72 13.03 8.32
C GLY A 145 -4.24 11.99 9.32
N GLU A 146 -5.26 11.20 8.96
CA GLU A 146 -5.92 10.27 9.88
C GLU A 146 -5.09 9.01 10.21
N ILE A 147 -4.02 8.73 9.46
CA ILE A 147 -3.10 7.64 9.78
C ILE A 147 -1.91 8.21 10.55
N GLU A 148 -2.08 8.34 11.88
CA GLU A 148 -1.11 9.02 12.77
C GLU A 148 0.30 8.40 12.72
N ASP A 149 0.39 7.07 12.57
CA ASP A 149 1.66 6.33 12.54
C ASP A 149 2.20 6.15 11.11
N SER A 150 1.69 6.91 10.13
CA SER A 150 2.21 6.84 8.77
C SER A 150 3.60 7.48 8.70
N VAL A 151 4.56 6.73 8.16
CA VAL A 151 5.92 7.22 7.94
C VAL A 151 6.21 7.51 6.47
N GLY A 152 5.25 7.26 5.58
CA GLY A 152 5.34 7.58 4.16
C GLY A 152 4.15 7.12 3.34
N TYR A 153 3.99 7.73 2.16
CA TYR A 153 2.97 7.39 1.18
C TYR A 153 3.59 7.22 -0.19
N ALA A 154 3.23 6.18 -0.94
CA ALA A 154 3.78 5.91 -2.26
C ALA A 154 2.67 5.66 -3.29
N SER A 155 2.64 6.45 -4.36
CA SER A 155 1.66 6.34 -5.44
C SER A 155 2.32 5.87 -6.73
N PHE A 156 1.89 4.71 -7.24
CA PHE A 156 2.26 4.20 -8.55
C PHE A 156 1.17 4.57 -9.56
N HIS A 157 1.48 5.46 -10.49
CA HIS A 157 0.59 5.95 -11.56
C HIS A 157 -0.84 6.30 -11.08
N GLY A 158 -1.00 6.78 -9.84
CA GLY A 158 -2.26 7.29 -9.32
C GLY A 158 -2.55 8.72 -9.79
N ASN A 159 -3.83 9.09 -9.84
CA ASN A 159 -4.23 10.47 -10.06
C ASN A 159 -3.98 11.31 -8.79
N PHE A 160 -3.95 12.61 -8.97
CA PHE A 160 -3.80 13.58 -7.89
C PHE A 160 -5.18 14.06 -7.45
N PRO A 161 -5.69 13.60 -6.28
CA PRO A 161 -7.04 13.94 -5.85
C PRO A 161 -7.10 15.37 -5.32
N ASP A 162 -8.18 16.07 -5.65
CA ASP A 162 -8.58 17.26 -4.88
C ASP A 162 -8.92 16.86 -3.44
N GLY A 163 -8.78 17.80 -2.51
CA GLY A 163 -9.07 17.50 -1.10
C GLY A 163 -8.84 18.67 -0.18
N PRO A 164 -8.84 18.43 1.15
CA PRO A 164 -8.47 19.44 2.12
C PRO A 164 -7.01 19.88 1.92
N ALA A 165 -6.64 20.99 2.54
CA ALA A 165 -5.24 21.41 2.58
C ALA A 165 -4.39 20.31 3.24
N TRP A 166 -3.18 20.13 2.72
CA TRP A 166 -2.25 19.16 3.28
C TRP A 166 -1.92 19.47 4.74
N PRO A 167 -1.96 18.47 5.63
CA PRO A 167 -1.43 18.63 6.98
C PRO A 167 0.05 19.05 6.95
N SER A 168 0.45 19.92 7.87
CA SER A 168 1.84 20.42 7.92
C SER A 168 2.88 19.35 8.30
N ASP A 169 2.44 18.23 8.82
CA ASP A 169 3.20 17.07 9.26
C ASP A 169 2.96 15.85 8.36
N THR A 170 2.44 16.06 7.16
CA THR A 170 2.28 14.98 6.16
C THR A 170 3.58 14.22 5.98
N ALA A 171 3.54 12.90 6.19
CA ALA A 171 4.69 12.04 5.98
C ALA A 171 5.16 12.09 4.51
N PRO A 172 6.46 11.86 4.24
CA PRO A 172 7.02 12.00 2.90
C PRO A 172 6.26 11.21 1.83
N LEU A 173 6.12 11.83 0.64
CA LEU A 173 5.44 11.25 -0.51
C LEU A 173 6.44 10.71 -1.53
N LEU A 174 6.14 9.58 -2.16
CA LEU A 174 6.83 9.06 -3.33
C LEU A 174 5.85 8.92 -4.50
N ILE A 175 6.09 9.66 -5.56
CA ILE A 175 5.26 9.68 -6.77
C ILE A 175 6.01 9.00 -7.91
N MET A 176 5.46 7.92 -8.45
CA MET A 176 6.05 7.16 -9.56
C MET A 176 5.15 7.23 -10.79
N HIS A 177 5.57 8.03 -11.77
CA HIS A 177 4.74 8.46 -12.89
C HIS A 177 5.23 7.95 -14.24
N GLY A 178 4.31 7.53 -15.10
CA GLY A 178 4.62 7.14 -16.49
C GLY A 178 4.79 8.34 -17.38
N GLY A 179 5.96 8.48 -18.05
CA GLY A 179 6.31 9.65 -18.84
C GLY A 179 5.45 9.91 -20.09
N VAL A 180 4.59 8.95 -20.46
CA VAL A 180 3.57 9.10 -21.53
C VAL A 180 2.17 8.78 -21.04
N ASP A 181 1.97 8.76 -19.72
CA ASP A 181 0.65 8.63 -19.11
C ASP A 181 -0.23 9.81 -19.52
N GLN A 182 -1.51 9.57 -19.78
CA GLN A 182 -2.48 10.57 -20.17
C GLN A 182 -3.52 10.84 -19.08
N ASN A 183 -3.53 9.99 -18.04
CA ASN A 183 -4.45 10.11 -16.91
C ASN A 183 -3.88 9.38 -15.68
N PRO A 184 -3.14 10.09 -14.82
CA PRO A 184 -2.80 11.53 -14.89
C PRO A 184 -1.78 11.87 -15.98
N SER A 185 -1.88 13.07 -16.53
CA SER A 185 -0.94 13.60 -17.50
C SER A 185 0.29 14.26 -16.83
N MET A 186 1.32 14.58 -17.61
CA MET A 186 2.44 15.38 -17.12
C MET A 186 2.03 16.78 -16.65
N SER A 187 0.91 17.32 -17.15
CA SER A 187 0.36 18.60 -16.67
C SER A 187 -0.22 18.45 -15.27
N ASP A 188 -0.98 17.37 -15.04
CA ASP A 188 -1.55 17.08 -13.72
C ASP A 188 -0.44 16.85 -12.67
N LEU A 189 0.65 16.19 -13.08
CA LEU A 189 1.83 16.05 -12.23
C LEU A 189 2.48 17.39 -11.91
N ALA A 190 2.57 18.30 -12.88
CA ALA A 190 3.15 19.62 -12.65
C ALA A 190 2.29 20.45 -11.68
N GLU A 191 0.97 20.39 -11.81
CA GLU A 191 0.02 21.05 -10.89
C GLU A 191 0.16 20.47 -9.47
N PHE A 192 0.27 19.15 -9.33
CA PHE A 192 0.55 18.52 -8.03
C PHE A 192 1.88 19.02 -7.43
N VAL A 193 2.95 19.11 -8.23
CA VAL A 193 4.26 19.57 -7.76
C VAL A 193 4.17 21.02 -7.27
N GLU A 194 3.48 21.91 -7.99
CA GLU A 194 3.26 23.30 -7.58
C GLU A 194 2.51 23.34 -6.23
N GLU A 195 1.46 22.56 -6.07
CA GLU A 195 0.71 22.45 -4.81
C GLU A 195 1.58 21.92 -3.65
N ALA A 196 2.37 20.89 -3.92
CA ALA A 196 3.24 20.27 -2.92
C ALA A 196 4.33 21.24 -2.42
N GLU A 197 4.93 22.03 -3.33
CA GLU A 197 5.88 23.10 -2.99
C GLU A 197 5.22 24.20 -2.15
N GLU A 198 4.02 24.64 -2.53
CA GLU A 198 3.26 25.66 -1.79
C GLU A 198 2.90 25.19 -0.38
N ALA A 199 2.58 23.89 -0.23
CA ALA A 199 2.27 23.28 1.06
C ALA A 199 3.52 22.94 1.89
N GLY A 200 4.73 23.01 1.31
CA GLY A 200 5.98 22.68 1.99
C GLY A 200 6.14 21.18 2.28
N LEU A 201 5.58 20.32 1.43
CA LEU A 201 5.66 18.87 1.60
C LEU A 201 7.06 18.33 1.34
N THR A 202 7.38 17.22 1.98
CA THR A 202 8.54 16.40 1.61
C THR A 202 8.08 15.36 0.59
N TYR A 203 8.62 15.40 -0.61
CA TYR A 203 8.23 14.46 -1.67
C TYR A 203 9.37 14.19 -2.65
N ASP A 204 9.30 13.01 -3.28
CA ASP A 204 10.11 12.62 -4.42
C ASP A 204 9.22 12.23 -5.60
N VAL A 205 9.62 12.62 -6.82
CA VAL A 205 8.94 12.24 -8.06
C VAL A 205 9.91 11.50 -8.98
N GLU A 206 9.54 10.30 -9.42
CA GLU A 206 10.26 9.60 -10.48
C GLU A 206 9.38 9.43 -11.73
N ILE A 207 9.93 9.82 -12.89
CA ILE A 207 9.26 9.76 -14.19
C ILE A 207 9.93 8.68 -15.04
N TYR A 208 9.15 7.71 -15.49
CA TYR A 208 9.62 6.58 -16.29
C TYR A 208 9.36 6.82 -17.77
N ALA A 209 10.43 7.14 -18.52
CA ALA A 209 10.33 7.49 -19.96
C ALA A 209 9.67 6.36 -20.78
N GLY A 210 8.64 6.73 -21.55
CA GLY A 210 7.89 5.84 -22.42
C GLY A 210 6.92 4.90 -21.68
N ALA A 211 6.86 4.95 -20.36
CA ALA A 211 5.87 4.20 -19.57
C ALA A 211 4.50 4.89 -19.66
N ASN A 212 3.45 4.10 -19.83
CA ASN A 212 2.07 4.54 -19.82
C ASN A 212 1.44 4.26 -18.45
N HIS A 213 0.19 4.65 -18.25
CA HIS A 213 -0.61 4.21 -17.11
C HIS A 213 -0.58 2.68 -16.96
N ALA A 214 -0.61 2.18 -15.72
CA ALA A 214 -0.55 0.75 -15.42
C ALA A 214 0.73 0.03 -15.93
N PHE A 215 1.85 0.73 -16.01
CA PHE A 215 3.13 0.15 -16.45
C PHE A 215 3.67 -0.95 -15.51
N THR A 216 3.10 -1.10 -14.33
CA THR A 216 3.49 -2.08 -13.31
C THR A 216 2.68 -3.38 -13.37
N VAL A 217 1.53 -3.40 -14.08
CA VAL A 217 0.58 -4.52 -14.05
C VAL A 217 1.09 -5.68 -14.89
N PHE A 218 1.50 -6.75 -14.22
CA PHE A 218 2.10 -7.94 -14.86
C PHE A 218 1.19 -8.55 -15.93
N GLY A 219 1.75 -8.79 -17.11
CA GLY A 219 1.00 -9.38 -18.24
C GLY A 219 -0.02 -8.44 -18.88
N GLY A 220 -0.23 -7.25 -18.35
CA GLY A 220 -1.09 -6.23 -18.93
C GLY A 220 -0.53 -5.67 -20.24
N GLY A 221 -1.39 -5.21 -21.13
CA GLY A 221 -0.99 -4.66 -22.44
C GLY A 221 -0.16 -3.37 -22.36
N ARG A 222 -0.05 -2.76 -21.17
CA ARG A 222 0.74 -1.55 -20.90
C ARG A 222 1.94 -1.83 -19.99
N TYR A 223 2.16 -3.08 -19.59
CA TYR A 223 3.30 -3.46 -18.77
C TYR A 223 4.61 -3.06 -19.42
N GLN A 224 5.48 -2.44 -18.65
CA GLN A 224 6.82 -2.09 -19.10
C GLN A 224 7.85 -2.52 -18.05
N GLU A 225 8.51 -3.67 -18.30
CA GLU A 225 9.46 -4.30 -17.39
C GLU A 225 10.52 -3.33 -16.85
N ARG A 226 11.09 -2.47 -17.70
CA ARG A 226 12.10 -1.50 -17.29
C ARG A 226 11.56 -0.50 -16.27
N ALA A 227 10.35 0.02 -16.49
CA ALA A 227 9.72 0.99 -15.60
C ALA A 227 9.28 0.32 -14.30
N ASP A 228 8.66 -0.86 -14.39
CA ASP A 228 8.25 -1.65 -13.23
C ASP A 228 9.44 -1.99 -12.34
N THR A 229 10.52 -2.58 -12.90
CA THR A 229 11.72 -2.93 -12.13
C THR A 229 12.35 -1.72 -11.43
N ARG A 230 12.40 -0.57 -12.12
CA ARG A 230 13.01 0.66 -11.55
C ARG A 230 12.14 1.29 -10.49
N SER A 231 10.82 1.38 -10.72
CA SER A 231 9.89 1.90 -9.72
C SER A 231 9.87 1.03 -8.46
N TRP A 232 9.93 -0.28 -8.63
CA TRP A 232 10.03 -1.21 -7.51
C TRP A 232 11.32 -1.03 -6.71
N ALA A 233 12.46 -0.87 -7.39
CA ALA A 233 13.73 -0.60 -6.72
C ALA A 233 13.73 0.75 -5.99
N THR A 234 13.07 1.77 -6.55
CA THR A 234 12.90 3.08 -5.89
C THR A 234 12.00 2.95 -4.67
N PHE A 235 10.90 2.23 -4.77
CA PHE A 235 10.03 1.96 -3.64
C PHE A 235 10.76 1.20 -2.52
N GLY A 236 11.58 0.20 -2.84
CA GLY A 236 12.41 -0.49 -1.84
C GLY A 236 13.35 0.47 -1.10
N ARG A 237 14.02 1.39 -1.80
CA ARG A 237 14.86 2.43 -1.15
C ARG A 237 14.02 3.39 -0.29
N PHE A 238 12.81 3.71 -0.73
CA PHE A 238 11.90 4.53 0.06
C PHE A 238 11.53 3.81 1.37
N LEU A 239 11.16 2.53 1.33
CA LEU A 239 10.88 1.75 2.54
C LEU A 239 12.09 1.72 3.49
N GLU A 240 13.29 1.46 2.98
CA GLU A 240 14.53 1.50 3.77
C GLU A 240 14.73 2.85 4.46
N ALA A 241 14.44 3.95 3.77
CA ALA A 241 14.56 5.29 4.33
C ALA A 241 13.45 5.62 5.35
N ARG A 242 12.27 5.04 5.22
CA ARG A 242 11.12 5.31 6.12
C ARG A 242 11.16 4.48 7.39
N PHE A 243 11.46 3.21 7.27
CA PHE A 243 11.54 2.30 8.42
C PHE A 243 12.96 2.19 8.99
N GLY A 244 13.92 2.85 8.36
CA GLY A 244 15.33 2.65 8.52
C GLY A 244 15.86 2.80 9.91
N SER A 245 16.64 1.88 10.17
CA SER A 245 17.81 1.65 11.05
C SER A 245 17.67 1.83 12.51
#